data_30c5e4ea25b1def5d9d421ebb3cc7f18
#
_entry.id   30c5e4ea25b1def5d9d421ebb3cc7f18
#
_cell.length_a   1.000
_cell.length_b   1.000
_cell.length_c   1.000
_cell.angle_alpha   90.00
_cell.angle_beta   90.00
_cell.angle_gamma   90.00
#
_symmetry.space_group_name_H-M   'P 1'
#
loop_
_entity.id
_entity.type
_entity.pdbx_description
1 polymer ?
#
loop_
_entity_poly.entity_id
_entity_poly.type
_entity_poly.pdbx_seq_one_letter_code
_entity_poly.pdbx_strand_id
1 'polypeptide(L)'
;MSEIINKVASSGIITLDLEELYPAGERVVFDLKPLLWQEIALKEDDLRAFCKEHDWSQYAGKFVAVHCSADAIVPTWAFMLVATHVQPHAAFVTQGDADQLERAVFTRFVHQLDVESYRNARVVVKGCSKLPVPLNAYVELSAQLLPVVKSLMFGEPCSTVPLYKAPKPQRDSGSSPE
;
A
#
# COMPACT_ATOMS: atom_id res chain seq x y z
N MET A 1 -10.87 -38.63 10.40
CA MET A 1 -10.43 -37.21 10.28
C MET A 1 -9.38 -37.20 9.18
N SER A 2 -9.74 -36.74 7.99
CA SER A 2 -8.82 -36.66 6.85
C SER A 2 -7.99 -35.39 7.03
N GLU A 3 -6.69 -35.54 7.22
CA GLU A 3 -5.72 -34.45 7.13
C GLU A 3 -5.89 -33.76 5.78
N ILE A 4 -6.23 -32.48 5.79
CA ILE A 4 -6.15 -31.65 4.61
C ILE A 4 -4.67 -31.42 4.35
N ILE A 5 -4.07 -32.30 3.55
CA ILE A 5 -2.71 -32.13 3.05
C ILE A 5 -2.73 -30.91 2.15
N ASN A 6 -2.13 -29.82 2.61
CA ASN A 6 -1.97 -28.60 1.83
C ASN A 6 -1.07 -28.91 0.61
N LYS A 7 -1.69 -29.24 -0.53
CA LYS A 7 -0.99 -29.54 -1.79
C LYS A 7 -0.12 -28.40 -2.29
N VAL A 8 -0.32 -27.20 -1.78
CA VAL A 8 0.48 -26.01 -2.08
C VAL A 8 1.87 -26.12 -1.45
N ALA A 9 1.98 -26.68 -0.24
CA ALA A 9 3.27 -26.89 0.42
C ALA A 9 4.16 -27.89 -0.32
N SER A 10 3.59 -28.85 -1.06
CA SER A 10 4.35 -29.85 -1.84
C SER A 10 4.75 -29.35 -3.24
N SER A 11 4.13 -28.29 -3.75
CA SER A 11 4.40 -27.76 -5.10
C SER A 11 5.52 -26.73 -5.15
N GLY A 12 6.01 -26.25 -4.00
CA GLY A 12 6.96 -25.13 -3.91
C GLY A 12 6.40 -23.82 -4.45
N ILE A 13 5.06 -23.68 -4.48
CA ILE A 13 4.36 -22.45 -4.85
C ILE A 13 3.96 -21.74 -3.56
N ILE A 14 4.29 -20.45 -3.47
CA ILE A 14 3.85 -19.57 -2.39
C ILE A 14 2.70 -18.70 -2.91
N THR A 15 1.57 -18.76 -2.23
CA THR A 15 0.44 -17.86 -2.51
C THR A 15 0.58 -16.61 -1.64
N LEU A 16 0.51 -15.44 -2.27
CA LEU A 16 0.53 -14.15 -1.63
C LEU A 16 -0.84 -13.49 -1.83
N ASP A 17 -1.56 -13.28 -0.73
CA ASP A 17 -2.88 -12.66 -0.72
C ASP A 17 -2.78 -11.27 -0.08
N LEU A 18 -2.96 -10.22 -0.90
CA LEU A 18 -2.93 -8.84 -0.41
C LEU A 18 -4.12 -8.53 0.51
N GLU A 19 -5.20 -9.31 0.43
CA GLU A 19 -6.33 -9.16 1.33
C GLU A 19 -6.00 -9.62 2.76
N GLU A 20 -5.25 -10.74 2.90
CA GLU A 20 -4.78 -11.21 4.21
C GLU A 20 -3.78 -10.23 4.84
N LEU A 21 -3.12 -9.47 3.99
CA LEU A 21 -2.16 -8.46 4.38
C LEU A 21 -2.78 -7.05 4.50
N TYR A 22 -4.11 -6.93 4.37
CA TYR A 22 -4.79 -5.63 4.41
C TYR A 22 -4.47 -4.87 5.69
N PRO A 23 -3.89 -3.67 5.61
CA PRO A 23 -3.48 -2.93 6.79
C PRO A 23 -4.69 -2.57 7.66
N ALA A 24 -4.77 -3.16 8.86
CA ALA A 24 -5.84 -2.86 9.80
C ALA A 24 -5.74 -1.44 10.32
N GLY A 25 -6.87 -0.75 10.46
CA GLY A 25 -6.94 0.61 10.98
C GLY A 25 -8.04 1.43 10.31
N GLU A 26 -8.54 2.42 11.01
CA GLU A 26 -9.55 3.33 10.49
C GLU A 26 -8.94 4.32 9.50
N ARG A 27 -9.62 4.56 8.37
CA ARG A 27 -9.25 5.56 7.36
C ARG A 27 -10.08 6.81 7.59
N VAL A 28 -9.42 7.95 7.73
CA VAL A 28 -10.05 9.24 8.01
C VAL A 28 -9.54 10.28 7.02
N VAL A 29 -10.45 11.07 6.47
CA VAL A 29 -10.10 12.25 5.68
C VAL A 29 -10.34 13.49 6.53
N PHE A 30 -9.27 14.23 6.81
CA PHE A 30 -9.34 15.55 7.42
C PHE A 30 -9.53 16.58 6.30
N ASP A 31 -10.74 17.14 6.20
CA ASP A 31 -11.08 18.08 5.16
C ASP A 31 -10.89 19.52 5.64
N LEU A 32 -10.10 20.31 4.89
CA LEU A 32 -9.88 21.74 5.15
C LEU A 32 -11.05 22.63 4.70
N LYS A 33 -11.99 22.11 3.90
CA LYS A 33 -13.13 22.89 3.39
C LYS A 33 -13.89 23.65 4.48
N PRO A 34 -14.24 23.06 5.65
CA PRO A 34 -14.95 23.77 6.71
C PRO A 34 -14.17 24.94 7.33
N LEU A 35 -12.86 25.01 7.09
CA LEU A 35 -11.96 26.04 7.64
C LEU A 35 -11.71 27.19 6.65
N LEU A 36 -12.30 27.10 5.46
CA LEU A 36 -12.14 28.13 4.43
C LEU A 36 -13.00 29.36 4.74
N TRP A 37 -12.42 30.52 4.56
CA TRP A 37 -13.15 31.77 4.54
C TRP A 37 -13.96 31.90 3.23
N GLN A 38 -15.27 32.02 3.34
CA GLN A 38 -16.20 32.11 2.19
C GLN A 38 -16.05 30.96 1.15
N GLU A 39 -15.57 29.80 1.57
CA GLU A 39 -15.28 28.64 0.69
C GLU A 39 -14.22 28.92 -0.41
N ILE A 40 -13.48 30.02 -0.34
CA ILE A 40 -12.56 30.46 -1.39
C ILE A 40 -11.10 30.34 -0.96
N ALA A 41 -10.79 30.75 0.26
CA ALA A 41 -9.39 30.84 0.72
C ALA A 41 -9.25 30.50 2.20
N LEU A 42 -8.05 30.04 2.56
CA LEU A 42 -7.71 29.75 3.95
C LEU A 42 -6.97 30.94 4.56
N LYS A 43 -7.43 31.39 5.75
CA LYS A 43 -6.73 32.39 6.55
C LYS A 43 -5.79 31.74 7.53
N GLU A 44 -4.56 32.24 7.61
CA GLU A 44 -3.52 31.67 8.49
C GLU A 44 -3.92 31.69 9.97
N ASP A 45 -4.40 32.84 10.45
CA ASP A 45 -4.75 33.00 11.86
C ASP A 45 -5.88 32.08 12.28
N ASP A 46 -6.89 31.91 11.42
CA ASP A 46 -8.05 31.04 11.67
C ASP A 46 -7.61 29.56 11.75
N LEU A 47 -6.74 29.11 10.84
CA LEU A 47 -6.21 27.76 10.87
C LEU A 47 -5.34 27.53 12.11
N ARG A 48 -4.50 28.48 12.48
CA ARG A 48 -3.66 28.36 13.67
C ARG A 48 -4.47 28.33 14.96
N ALA A 49 -5.54 29.12 15.05
CA ALA A 49 -6.47 29.09 16.17
C ALA A 49 -7.17 27.72 16.25
N PHE A 50 -7.69 27.23 15.13
CA PHE A 50 -8.30 25.90 15.05
C PHE A 50 -7.33 24.81 15.50
N CYS A 51 -6.09 24.82 15.01
CA CYS A 51 -5.09 23.79 15.36
C CYS A 51 -4.76 23.75 16.86
N LYS A 52 -4.90 24.86 17.60
CA LYS A 52 -4.68 24.92 19.06
C LYS A 52 -5.82 24.33 19.87
N GLU A 53 -7.04 24.42 19.36
CA GLU A 53 -8.25 24.01 20.10
C GLU A 53 -8.72 22.61 19.71
N HIS A 54 -8.34 22.13 18.53
CA HIS A 54 -8.78 20.83 18.02
C HIS A 54 -8.18 19.66 18.78
N ASP A 55 -9.01 18.68 19.14
CA ASP A 55 -8.54 17.45 19.78
C ASP A 55 -7.91 16.50 18.74
N TRP A 56 -6.60 16.55 18.62
CA TRP A 56 -5.84 15.70 17.70
C TRP A 56 -5.73 14.25 18.16
N SER A 57 -6.00 13.98 19.45
CA SER A 57 -5.93 12.61 19.99
C SER A 57 -6.98 11.67 19.37
N GLN A 58 -8.06 12.22 18.82
CA GLN A 58 -9.09 11.44 18.11
C GLN A 58 -8.56 10.68 16.89
N TYR A 59 -7.38 11.05 16.36
CA TYR A 59 -6.73 10.36 15.25
C TYR A 59 -5.76 9.26 15.70
N ALA A 60 -5.74 8.93 16.99
CA ALA A 60 -4.82 7.94 17.54
C ALA A 60 -4.93 6.59 16.81
N GLY A 61 -3.82 6.13 16.24
CA GLY A 61 -3.71 4.87 15.52
C GLY A 61 -4.43 4.81 14.17
N LYS A 62 -5.00 5.92 13.68
CA LYS A 62 -5.72 5.98 12.40
C LYS A 62 -4.79 6.31 11.24
N PHE A 63 -5.23 5.95 10.02
CA PHE A 63 -4.64 6.41 8.76
C PHE A 63 -5.37 7.67 8.32
N VAL A 64 -4.66 8.77 8.17
CA VAL A 64 -5.27 10.08 7.95
C VAL A 64 -4.78 10.69 6.64
N ALA A 65 -5.72 11.12 5.81
CA ALA A 65 -5.45 11.99 4.67
C ALA A 65 -5.82 13.43 5.01
N VAL A 66 -4.97 14.39 4.70
CA VAL A 66 -5.28 15.81 4.74
C VAL A 66 -5.70 16.24 3.36
N HIS A 67 -6.92 16.74 3.21
CA HIS A 67 -7.58 17.06 1.94
C HIS A 67 -8.25 18.44 1.97
N CYS A 68 -8.58 18.97 0.82
CA CYS A 68 -9.55 20.03 0.67
C CYS A 68 -10.53 19.65 -0.44
N SER A 69 -11.79 19.42 -0.09
CA SER A 69 -12.82 19.01 -1.05
C SER A 69 -13.44 20.20 -1.82
N ALA A 70 -13.03 21.43 -1.51
CA ALA A 70 -13.45 22.62 -2.24
C ALA A 70 -12.43 22.97 -3.35
N ASP A 71 -12.92 23.57 -4.43
CA ASP A 71 -12.09 24.24 -5.44
C ASP A 71 -11.66 25.61 -4.90
N ALA A 72 -10.66 25.59 -4.02
CA ALA A 72 -10.19 26.74 -3.27
C ALA A 72 -8.66 26.86 -3.32
N ILE A 73 -8.19 28.09 -3.11
CA ILE A 73 -6.75 28.37 -2.99
C ILE A 73 -6.30 28.02 -1.57
N VAL A 74 -5.74 26.83 -1.40
CA VAL A 74 -5.16 26.39 -0.12
C VAL A 74 -3.65 26.37 -0.25
N PRO A 75 -2.91 27.19 0.52
CA PRO A 75 -1.45 27.19 0.49
C PRO A 75 -0.88 25.85 0.98
N THR A 76 0.24 25.41 0.40
CA THR A 76 0.91 24.15 0.78
C THR A 76 1.23 24.06 2.27
N TRP A 77 1.63 25.19 2.89
CA TRP A 77 1.94 25.22 4.32
C TRP A 77 0.76 24.81 5.21
N ALA A 78 -0.49 25.02 4.77
CA ALA A 78 -1.68 24.65 5.53
C ALA A 78 -1.79 23.12 5.70
N PHE A 79 -1.58 22.36 4.63
CA PHE A 79 -1.51 20.89 4.70
C PHE A 79 -0.37 20.45 5.61
N MET A 80 0.79 21.09 5.51
CA MET A 80 1.95 20.79 6.36
C MET A 80 1.67 21.07 7.83
N LEU A 81 1.02 22.20 8.15
CA LEU A 81 0.66 22.54 9.52
C LEU A 81 -0.27 21.50 10.14
N VAL A 82 -1.34 21.13 9.43
CA VAL A 82 -2.25 20.07 9.90
C VAL A 82 -1.51 18.75 10.08
N ALA A 83 -0.66 18.38 9.12
CA ALA A 83 0.12 17.14 9.22
C ALA A 83 1.02 17.11 10.46
N THR A 84 1.62 18.24 10.87
CA THR A 84 2.45 18.31 12.09
C THR A 84 1.66 18.07 13.37
N HIS A 85 0.37 18.39 13.38
CA HIS A 85 -0.52 18.14 14.53
C HIS A 85 -1.07 16.71 14.53
N VAL A 86 -1.39 16.16 13.35
CA VAL A 86 -1.94 14.79 13.21
C VAL A 86 -0.87 13.73 13.45
N GLN A 87 0.34 13.93 12.92
CA GLN A 87 1.42 12.92 12.90
C GLN A 87 1.78 12.33 14.27
N PRO A 88 1.78 13.07 15.39
CA PRO A 88 2.10 12.49 16.70
C PRO A 88 1.09 11.45 17.18
N HIS A 89 -0.12 11.44 16.64
CA HIS A 89 -1.23 10.57 17.05
C HIS A 89 -1.53 9.47 16.02
N ALA A 90 -1.49 9.81 14.74
CA ALA A 90 -1.88 8.92 13.67
C ALA A 90 -0.84 7.83 13.38
N ALA A 91 -1.30 6.67 12.93
CA ALA A 91 -0.43 5.60 12.43
C ALA A 91 0.26 5.98 11.11
N PHE A 92 -0.42 6.82 10.30
CA PHE A 92 0.08 7.31 9.02
C PHE A 92 -0.65 8.58 8.61
N VAL A 93 0.08 9.50 7.99
CA VAL A 93 -0.49 10.74 7.45
C VAL A 93 -0.04 10.92 6.00
N THR A 94 -0.96 11.30 5.14
CA THR A 94 -0.70 11.65 3.73
C THR A 94 -1.56 12.82 3.28
N GLN A 95 -1.34 13.33 2.09
CA GLN A 95 -2.21 14.29 1.43
C GLN A 95 -3.07 13.55 0.40
N GLY A 96 -4.36 13.89 0.31
CA GLY A 96 -5.25 13.35 -0.71
C GLY A 96 -6.66 13.04 -0.21
N ASP A 97 -7.48 12.52 -1.09
CA ASP A 97 -8.81 12.00 -0.80
C ASP A 97 -8.76 10.56 -0.23
N ALA A 98 -9.90 9.94 -0.06
CA ALA A 98 -10.01 8.58 0.49
C ALA A 98 -9.32 7.54 -0.41
N ASP A 99 -9.42 7.65 -1.73
CA ASP A 99 -8.80 6.72 -2.68
C ASP A 99 -7.27 6.89 -2.67
N GLN A 100 -6.79 8.13 -2.59
CA GLN A 100 -5.36 8.43 -2.48
C GLN A 100 -4.79 7.95 -1.16
N LEU A 101 -5.54 8.08 -0.06
CA LEU A 101 -5.16 7.50 1.23
C LEU A 101 -4.98 6.01 1.14
N GLU A 102 -5.95 5.29 0.57
CA GLU A 102 -5.89 3.84 0.46
C GLU A 102 -4.68 3.38 -0.38
N ARG A 103 -4.43 4.05 -1.50
CA ARG A 103 -3.23 3.81 -2.33
C ARG A 103 -1.94 4.02 -1.54
N ALA A 104 -1.84 5.14 -0.81
CA ALA A 104 -0.64 5.46 -0.03
C ALA A 104 -0.41 4.46 1.12
N VAL A 105 -1.47 4.01 1.79
CA VAL A 105 -1.39 2.97 2.84
C VAL A 105 -0.87 1.66 2.24
N PHE A 106 -1.40 1.23 1.10
CA PHE A 106 -0.94 0.00 0.44
C PHE A 106 0.48 0.12 -0.09
N THR A 107 0.86 1.25 -0.70
CA THR A 107 2.23 1.51 -1.13
C THR A 107 3.20 1.35 0.03
N ARG A 108 2.93 2.01 1.16
CA ARG A 108 3.76 1.87 2.36
C ARG A 108 3.86 0.43 2.83
N PHE A 109 2.74 -0.28 2.84
CA PHE A 109 2.68 -1.66 3.30
C PHE A 109 3.46 -2.60 2.37
N VAL A 110 3.26 -2.51 1.06
CA VAL A 110 3.99 -3.30 0.06
C VAL A 110 5.50 -3.06 0.16
N HIS A 111 5.93 -1.82 0.40
CA HIS A 111 7.35 -1.47 0.58
C HIS A 111 7.96 -2.01 1.88
N GLN A 112 7.16 -2.40 2.86
CA GLN A 112 7.61 -3.00 4.12
C GLN A 112 7.68 -4.53 4.08
N LEU A 113 7.18 -5.16 3.00
CA LEU A 113 7.24 -6.62 2.86
C LEU A 113 8.69 -7.09 2.74
N ASP A 114 9.01 -8.15 3.47
CA ASP A 114 10.27 -8.87 3.29
C ASP A 114 10.23 -9.71 2.00
N VAL A 115 10.52 -9.06 0.88
CA VAL A 115 10.52 -9.72 -0.44
C VAL A 115 11.64 -10.76 -0.57
N GLU A 116 12.70 -10.69 0.26
CA GLU A 116 13.77 -11.66 0.26
C GLU A 116 13.30 -13.05 0.71
N SER A 117 12.27 -13.13 1.54
CA SER A 117 11.65 -14.40 1.93
C SER A 117 11.08 -15.19 0.75
N TYR A 118 10.85 -14.53 -0.39
CA TYR A 118 10.36 -15.13 -1.64
C TYR A 118 11.48 -15.49 -2.63
N ARG A 119 12.74 -15.39 -2.22
CA ARG A 119 13.89 -15.64 -3.11
C ARG A 119 13.84 -17.03 -3.72
N ASN A 120 13.95 -17.08 -5.06
CA ASN A 120 13.86 -18.31 -5.87
C ASN A 120 12.52 -19.06 -5.77
N ALA A 121 11.50 -18.47 -5.13
CA ALA A 121 10.17 -19.06 -5.04
C ALA A 121 9.38 -18.92 -6.34
N ARG A 122 8.35 -19.76 -6.47
CA ARG A 122 7.27 -19.59 -7.44
C ARG A 122 6.12 -18.93 -6.71
N VAL A 123 5.81 -17.68 -7.05
CA VAL A 123 4.80 -16.89 -6.34
C VAL A 123 3.54 -16.76 -7.19
N VAL A 124 2.40 -17.00 -6.57
CA VAL A 124 1.07 -16.68 -7.09
C VAL A 124 0.51 -15.54 -6.27
N VAL A 125 0.29 -14.38 -6.88
CA VAL A 125 -0.46 -13.29 -6.28
C VAL A 125 -1.93 -13.56 -6.50
N LYS A 126 -2.69 -13.66 -5.41
CA LYS A 126 -4.12 -13.97 -5.47
C LYS A 126 -4.89 -12.80 -6.07
N GLY A 127 -5.83 -13.10 -6.97
CA GLY A 127 -6.55 -12.11 -7.76
C GLY A 127 -7.95 -11.79 -7.28
N CYS A 128 -8.56 -12.67 -6.46
CA CYS A 128 -9.91 -12.46 -5.94
C CYS A 128 -9.81 -11.85 -4.54
N SER A 129 -10.23 -10.61 -4.41
CA SER A 129 -10.29 -9.91 -3.14
C SER A 129 -11.73 -9.47 -2.84
N LYS A 130 -12.16 -9.61 -1.58
CA LYS A 130 -13.41 -9.04 -1.05
C LYS A 130 -13.19 -7.61 -0.55
N LEU A 131 -11.94 -7.26 -0.25
CA LEU A 131 -11.53 -5.93 0.17
C LEU A 131 -11.05 -5.10 -1.04
N PRO A 132 -11.20 -3.79 -1.00
CA PRO A 132 -10.82 -2.91 -2.10
C PRO A 132 -9.30 -2.70 -2.16
N VAL A 133 -8.56 -3.74 -2.52
CA VAL A 133 -7.11 -3.64 -2.75
C VAL A 133 -6.87 -2.80 -4.02
N PRO A 134 -6.18 -1.66 -3.92
CA PRO A 134 -5.99 -0.78 -5.06
C PRO A 134 -5.00 -1.37 -6.07
N LEU A 135 -5.21 -1.09 -7.35
CA LEU A 135 -4.41 -1.67 -8.45
C LEU A 135 -2.90 -1.37 -8.31
N ASN A 136 -2.53 -0.19 -7.80
CA ASN A 136 -1.12 0.13 -7.59
C ASN A 136 -0.40 -0.86 -6.66
N ALA A 137 -1.09 -1.42 -5.66
CA ALA A 137 -0.51 -2.41 -4.75
C ALA A 137 -0.02 -3.66 -5.52
N TYR A 138 -0.81 -4.15 -6.48
CA TYR A 138 -0.42 -5.29 -7.31
C TYR A 138 0.77 -4.96 -8.23
N VAL A 139 0.76 -3.77 -8.83
CA VAL A 139 1.85 -3.32 -9.71
C VAL A 139 3.15 -3.15 -8.94
N GLU A 140 3.12 -2.47 -7.80
CA GLU A 140 4.29 -2.22 -6.95
C GLU A 140 4.84 -3.53 -6.37
N LEU A 141 3.96 -4.42 -5.89
CA LEU A 141 4.35 -5.76 -5.41
C LEU A 141 5.06 -6.55 -6.51
N SER A 142 4.51 -6.54 -7.72
CA SER A 142 5.10 -7.24 -8.85
C SER A 142 6.50 -6.70 -9.17
N ALA A 143 6.69 -5.39 -9.13
CA ALA A 143 7.99 -4.76 -9.36
C ALA A 143 9.02 -5.15 -8.29
N GLN A 144 8.60 -5.23 -7.02
CA GLN A 144 9.49 -5.63 -5.93
C GLN A 144 9.84 -7.12 -5.96
N LEU A 145 8.90 -7.98 -6.32
CA LEU A 145 9.12 -9.43 -6.37
C LEU A 145 9.99 -9.85 -7.56
N LEU A 146 9.92 -9.12 -8.67
CA LEU A 146 10.58 -9.49 -9.94
C LEU A 146 12.07 -9.85 -9.80
N PRO A 147 12.91 -9.11 -9.06
CA PRO A 147 14.34 -9.43 -8.95
C PRO A 147 14.65 -10.64 -8.08
N VAL A 148 13.71 -11.13 -7.29
CA VAL A 148 13.96 -12.18 -6.29
C VAL A 148 13.29 -13.51 -6.60
N VAL A 149 12.14 -13.51 -7.29
CA VAL A 149 11.36 -14.72 -7.51
C VAL A 149 11.83 -15.53 -8.73
N LYS A 150 11.60 -16.84 -8.70
CA LYS A 150 11.82 -17.73 -9.85
C LYS A 150 10.71 -17.60 -10.89
N SER A 151 9.47 -17.39 -10.45
CA SER A 151 8.33 -17.09 -11.31
C SER A 151 7.26 -16.34 -10.55
N LEU A 152 6.53 -15.48 -11.27
CA LEU A 152 5.40 -14.73 -10.78
C LEU A 152 4.17 -15.05 -11.62
N MET A 153 3.07 -15.29 -10.95
CA MET A 153 1.77 -15.61 -11.55
C MET A 153 0.68 -14.83 -10.82
N PHE A 154 -0.43 -14.60 -11.48
CA PHE A 154 -1.62 -13.96 -10.91
C PHE A 154 -2.84 -14.87 -11.02
N GLY A 155 -3.68 -14.90 -10.01
CA GLY A 155 -4.94 -15.67 -9.99
C GLY A 155 -5.02 -16.65 -8.84
N GLU A 156 -5.84 -17.66 -9.00
CA GLU A 156 -5.96 -18.76 -8.04
C GLU A 156 -4.99 -19.90 -8.41
N PRO A 157 -4.48 -20.67 -7.43
CA PRO A 157 -3.52 -21.76 -7.72
C PRO A 157 -3.98 -22.79 -8.76
N CYS A 158 -5.30 -22.92 -8.95
CA CYS A 158 -5.90 -23.80 -9.96
C CYS A 158 -6.05 -23.17 -11.35
N SER A 159 -5.96 -21.81 -11.44
CA SER A 159 -6.13 -21.06 -12.67
C SER A 159 -5.33 -19.77 -12.63
N THR A 160 -4.08 -19.84 -13.06
CA THR A 160 -3.13 -18.73 -13.00
C THR A 160 -2.80 -18.16 -14.35
N VAL A 161 -2.58 -16.84 -14.39
CA VAL A 161 -1.98 -16.13 -15.52
C VAL A 161 -0.48 -15.97 -15.25
N PRO A 162 0.41 -16.56 -16.05
CA PRO A 162 1.85 -16.35 -15.92
C PRO A 162 2.22 -14.90 -16.23
N LEU A 163 2.98 -14.25 -15.33
CA LEU A 163 3.47 -12.89 -15.52
C LEU A 163 4.98 -12.87 -15.80
N TYR A 164 5.74 -13.70 -15.11
CA TYR A 164 7.19 -13.73 -15.23
C TYR A 164 7.76 -15.11 -14.91
N LYS A 165 8.86 -15.43 -15.59
CA LYS A 165 9.69 -16.61 -15.32
C LYS A 165 11.16 -16.24 -15.50
N ALA A 166 11.96 -16.47 -14.47
CA ALA A 166 13.39 -16.22 -14.51
C ALA A 166 14.07 -17.03 -15.63
N PRO A 167 15.02 -16.44 -16.37
CA PRO A 167 15.82 -17.17 -17.36
C PRO A 167 16.50 -18.39 -16.70
N LYS A 168 16.62 -19.49 -17.44
CA LYS A 168 17.45 -20.61 -16.97
C LYS A 168 18.92 -20.14 -16.92
N PRO A 169 19.69 -20.48 -15.88
CA PRO A 169 21.13 -20.24 -15.92
C PRO A 169 21.69 -20.89 -17.18
N GLN A 170 22.43 -20.12 -17.97
CA GLN A 170 23.19 -20.68 -19.10
C GLN A 170 24.15 -21.72 -18.51
N ARG A 171 24.05 -22.95 -18.97
CA ARG A 171 25.11 -23.92 -18.73
C ARG A 171 26.30 -23.43 -19.53
N ASP A 172 27.37 -23.05 -18.85
CA ASP A 172 28.65 -22.83 -19.52
C ASP A 172 28.96 -24.11 -20.29
N SER A 173 28.92 -24.00 -21.61
CA SER A 173 29.45 -25.03 -22.48
C SER A 173 30.96 -25.05 -22.27
N GLY A 174 31.38 -25.87 -21.29
CA GLY A 174 32.78 -26.08 -21.00
C GLY A 174 33.51 -26.41 -22.27
N SER A 175 34.43 -25.54 -22.65
CA SER A 175 35.46 -25.81 -23.64
C SER A 175 36.21 -27.10 -23.23
N SER A 176 36.07 -28.14 -23.99
CA SER A 176 36.97 -29.30 -23.92
C SER A 176 38.39 -28.83 -24.23
N PRO A 177 39.37 -29.15 -23.44
CA PRO A 177 40.77 -28.96 -23.83
C PRO A 177 41.13 -30.06 -24.85
N GLU A 178 41.70 -29.67 -25.95
CA GLU A 178 42.48 -30.50 -26.84
C GLU A 178 43.81 -30.94 -26.15
#